data_a5b923fa3f79eb6b0be7b7e59f90f3e9
#
_entry.id   a5b923fa3f79eb6b0be7b7e59f90f3e9
#
_cell.length_a   1.000
_cell.length_b   1.000
_cell.length_c   1.000
_cell.angle_alpha   90.00
_cell.angle_beta   90.00
_cell.angle_gamma   90.00
#
_symmetry.space_group_name_H-M   'P 1'
#
loop_
_entity.id
_entity.type
_entity.pdbx_description
1 polymer ?
#
loop_
_entity_poly.entity_id
_entity_poly.type
_entity_poly.pdbx_seq_one_letter_code
_entity_poly.pdbx_strand_id
1 'polypeptide(L)'
;APVVVERFATLADAMQGAFELAEDNGPDAAPQFLAILDCDQRLVLAGAASHGAVAWCHPVANALEARSVVTEAVQLRAQAGRATDWHEPELALRLRHRADLLDARLVDPLWRAFAARALQIAA
;
A
#
# COMPACT_ATOMS: atom_id res chain seq x y z
N ALA A 1 -1.06 -11.06 10.50
CA ALA A 1 -1.64 -11.57 9.26
C ALA A 1 -0.71 -12.62 8.66
N PRO A 2 -1.26 -13.70 8.06
CA PRO A 2 -0.42 -14.69 7.41
C PRO A 2 0.32 -14.08 6.23
N VAL A 3 1.62 -14.34 6.15
CA VAL A 3 2.43 -13.94 5.01
C VAL A 3 2.47 -15.11 4.03
N VAL A 4 1.95 -14.89 2.84
CA VAL A 4 2.05 -15.87 1.75
C VAL A 4 3.32 -15.57 0.97
N VAL A 5 4.20 -16.56 0.88
CA VAL A 5 5.45 -16.44 0.10
C VAL A 5 5.40 -17.44 -1.02
N GLU A 6 5.44 -16.93 -2.26
CA GLU A 6 5.53 -17.74 -3.46
C GLU A 6 6.78 -17.35 -4.24
N ARG A 7 7.37 -18.31 -4.95
CA ARG A 7 8.57 -18.09 -5.75
C ARG A 7 8.22 -18.16 -7.23
N PHE A 8 8.76 -17.21 -7.99
CA PHE A 8 8.53 -17.10 -9.42
C PHE A 8 9.88 -17.03 -10.15
N ALA A 9 9.90 -17.53 -11.39
CA ALA A 9 11.11 -17.51 -12.20
C ALA A 9 11.44 -16.14 -12.77
N THR A 10 10.41 -15.31 -13.02
CA THR A 10 10.57 -13.98 -13.63
C THR A 10 9.72 -12.94 -12.91
N LEU A 11 10.05 -11.67 -13.11
CA LEU A 11 9.25 -10.56 -12.61
C LEU A 11 7.82 -10.60 -13.20
N ALA A 12 7.70 -10.92 -14.48
CA ALA A 12 6.40 -11.02 -15.14
C ALA A 12 5.51 -12.09 -14.48
N ASP A 13 6.08 -13.24 -14.13
CA ASP A 13 5.36 -14.31 -13.43
C ASP A 13 4.92 -13.87 -12.04
N ALA A 14 5.78 -13.16 -11.33
CA ALA A 14 5.46 -12.62 -10.00
C ALA A 14 4.32 -11.60 -10.07
N MET A 15 4.33 -10.72 -11.06
CA MET A 15 3.25 -9.75 -11.27
C MET A 15 1.93 -10.43 -11.64
N GLN A 16 1.98 -11.50 -12.45
CA GLN A 16 0.81 -12.30 -12.77
C GLN A 16 0.24 -13.00 -11.54
N GLY A 17 1.10 -13.54 -10.68
CA GLY A 17 0.69 -14.13 -9.40
C GLY A 17 0.00 -13.13 -8.48
N ALA A 18 0.49 -11.91 -8.45
CA ALA A 18 -0.14 -10.83 -7.69
C ALA A 18 -1.53 -10.48 -8.23
N PHE A 19 -1.69 -10.47 -9.54
CA PHE A 19 -2.97 -10.24 -10.20
C PHE A 19 -3.99 -11.34 -9.85
N GLU A 20 -3.57 -12.60 -9.89
CA GLU A 20 -4.42 -13.74 -9.52
C GLU A 20 -4.86 -13.63 -8.05
N LEU A 21 -3.96 -13.21 -7.17
CA LEU A 21 -4.28 -12.97 -5.76
C LEU A 21 -5.34 -11.87 -5.61
N ALA A 22 -5.24 -10.81 -6.41
CA ALA A 22 -6.22 -9.71 -6.42
C ALA A 22 -7.60 -10.18 -6.88
N GLU A 23 -7.65 -11.09 -7.87
CA GLU A 23 -8.91 -11.67 -8.35
C GLU A 23 -9.59 -12.54 -7.27
N ASP A 24 -8.80 -13.24 -6.46
CA ASP A 24 -9.32 -14.09 -5.38
C ASP A 24 -9.90 -13.27 -4.22
N ASN A 25 -9.51 -11.99 -4.09
CA ASN A 25 -10.09 -11.10 -3.11
C ASN A 25 -11.46 -10.62 -3.56
N GLY A 26 -12.47 -10.77 -2.72
CA GLY A 26 -13.81 -10.29 -3.02
C GLY A 26 -13.85 -8.76 -3.14
N PRO A 27 -14.94 -8.22 -3.73
CA PRO A 27 -15.06 -6.77 -3.96
C PRO A 27 -15.09 -5.94 -2.68
N ASP A 28 -15.44 -6.54 -1.55
CA ASP A 28 -15.50 -5.88 -0.24
C ASP A 28 -14.27 -6.12 0.62
N ALA A 29 -13.28 -6.84 0.10
CA ALA A 29 -12.04 -7.13 0.83
C ALA A 29 -11.16 -5.88 0.95
N ALA A 30 -10.50 -5.74 2.09
CA ALA A 30 -9.51 -4.68 2.28
C ALA A 30 -8.34 -4.86 1.30
N PRO A 31 -7.71 -3.77 0.83
CA PRO A 31 -6.52 -3.87 -0.01
C PRO A 31 -5.43 -4.71 0.64
N GLN A 32 -4.83 -5.60 -0.12
CA GLN A 32 -3.72 -6.43 0.34
C GLN A 32 -2.41 -5.89 -0.20
N PHE A 33 -1.47 -5.56 0.70
CA PHE A 33 -0.17 -5.05 0.31
C PHE A 33 0.74 -6.17 -0.13
N LEU A 34 1.50 -5.92 -1.20
CA LEU A 34 2.36 -6.89 -1.85
C LEU A 34 3.77 -6.33 -1.97
N ALA A 35 4.75 -7.22 -1.91
CA ALA A 35 6.14 -6.88 -2.19
C ALA A 35 6.76 -7.96 -3.08
N ILE A 36 7.46 -7.54 -4.12
CA ILE A 36 8.26 -8.43 -4.97
C ILE A 36 9.72 -8.19 -4.63
N LEU A 37 10.41 -9.26 -4.25
CA LEU A 37 11.81 -9.24 -3.87
C LEU A 37 12.62 -10.01 -4.93
N ASP A 38 13.88 -9.61 -5.14
CA ASP A 38 14.80 -10.37 -5.96
C ASP A 38 15.42 -11.54 -5.16
N CYS A 39 16.30 -12.30 -5.78
CA CYS A 39 16.94 -13.45 -5.14
C CYS A 39 17.86 -13.06 -3.96
N ASP A 40 18.27 -11.81 -3.89
CA ASP A 40 19.06 -11.25 -2.80
C ASP A 40 18.20 -10.62 -1.70
N GLN A 41 16.89 -10.84 -1.73
CA GLN A 41 15.91 -10.28 -0.78
C GLN A 41 15.79 -8.75 -0.86
N ARG A 42 16.16 -8.15 -2.00
CA ARG A 42 16.01 -6.72 -2.21
C ARG A 42 14.65 -6.42 -2.81
N LEU A 43 14.03 -5.36 -2.34
CA LEU A 43 12.71 -4.94 -2.82
C LEU A 43 12.82 -4.40 -4.25
N VAL A 44 12.09 -5.03 -5.16
CA VAL A 44 12.02 -4.64 -6.58
C VAL A 44 10.80 -3.76 -6.83
N LEU A 45 9.65 -4.18 -6.31
CA LEU A 45 8.38 -3.53 -6.58
C LEU A 45 7.43 -3.72 -5.41
N ALA A 46 6.64 -2.71 -5.10
CA ALA A 46 5.58 -2.79 -4.11
C ALA A 46 4.24 -2.50 -4.79
N GLY A 47 3.16 -2.97 -4.19
CA GLY A 47 1.84 -2.73 -4.73
C GLY A 47 0.73 -3.00 -3.74
N ALA A 48 -0.48 -2.73 -4.16
CA ALA A 48 -1.70 -3.04 -3.43
C ALA A 48 -2.68 -3.75 -4.36
N ALA A 49 -3.13 -4.92 -3.94
CA ALA A 49 -4.13 -5.71 -4.66
C ALA A 49 -5.51 -5.40 -4.08
N SER A 50 -6.44 -5.00 -4.93
CA SER A 50 -7.79 -4.64 -4.53
C SER A 50 -8.74 -4.72 -5.72
N HIS A 51 -9.91 -5.30 -5.52
CA HIS A 51 -11.01 -5.32 -6.50
C HIS A 51 -10.61 -5.90 -7.86
N GLY A 52 -9.81 -6.98 -7.89
CA GLY A 52 -9.39 -7.63 -9.12
C GLY A 52 -8.30 -6.87 -9.87
N ALA A 53 -7.67 -5.88 -9.26
CA ALA A 53 -6.60 -5.11 -9.87
C ALA A 53 -5.42 -4.96 -8.90
N VAL A 54 -4.24 -4.73 -9.45
CA VAL A 54 -3.04 -4.43 -8.67
C VAL A 54 -2.52 -3.06 -9.06
N ALA A 55 -2.38 -2.18 -8.09
CA ALA A 55 -1.75 -0.88 -8.27
C ALA A 55 -0.29 -0.99 -7.84
N TRP A 56 0.63 -0.83 -8.78
CA TRP A 56 2.06 -0.90 -8.50
C TRP A 56 2.60 0.47 -8.13
N CYS A 57 3.54 0.51 -7.18
CA CYS A 57 4.21 1.73 -6.77
C CYS A 57 5.69 1.46 -6.47
N HIS A 58 6.49 2.50 -6.64
CA HIS A 58 7.91 2.39 -6.30
C HIS A 58 8.09 2.45 -4.79
N PRO A 59 8.99 1.61 -4.24
CA PRO A 59 9.34 1.70 -2.81
C PRO A 59 9.94 3.05 -2.47
N VAL A 60 9.77 3.46 -1.21
CA VAL A 60 10.37 4.67 -0.68
C VAL A 60 11.91 4.53 -0.67
N ALA A 61 12.61 5.54 -1.19
CA ALA A 61 14.07 5.50 -1.36
C ALA A 61 14.85 6.08 -0.17
N ASN A 62 14.24 6.99 0.61
CA ASN A 62 14.93 7.68 1.71
C ASN A 62 13.95 8.19 2.77
N ALA A 63 14.49 8.71 3.87
CA ALA A 63 13.70 9.18 5.01
C ALA A 63 12.81 10.39 4.66
N LEU A 64 13.29 11.28 3.81
CA LEU A 64 12.52 12.45 3.39
C LEU A 64 11.27 12.04 2.61
N GLU A 65 11.44 11.11 1.69
CA GLU A 65 10.35 10.55 0.89
C GLU A 65 9.37 9.78 1.77
N ALA A 66 9.85 8.98 2.73
CA ALA A 66 9.01 8.26 3.68
C ALA A 66 8.15 9.23 4.49
N ARG A 67 8.73 10.32 4.97
CA ARG A 67 8.01 11.35 5.72
C ARG A 67 6.93 12.03 4.88
N SER A 68 7.23 12.35 3.64
CA SER A 68 6.28 12.93 2.69
C SER A 68 5.09 12.00 2.44
N VAL A 69 5.35 10.71 2.23
CA VAL A 69 4.31 9.68 2.03
C VAL A 69 3.39 9.59 3.25
N VAL A 70 3.96 9.53 4.45
CA VAL A 70 3.19 9.45 5.69
C VAL A 70 2.30 10.67 5.88
N THR A 71 2.85 11.87 5.68
CA THR A 71 2.12 13.12 5.82
C THR A 71 0.94 13.18 4.84
N GLU A 72 1.18 12.84 3.59
CA GLU A 72 0.12 12.84 2.58
C GLU A 72 -0.96 11.80 2.87
N ALA A 73 -0.59 10.59 3.30
CA ALA A 73 -1.55 9.56 3.66
C ALA A 73 -2.44 9.98 4.83
N VAL A 74 -1.87 10.61 5.85
CA VAL A 74 -2.63 11.15 6.99
C VAL A 74 -3.63 12.21 6.53
N GLN A 75 -3.21 13.13 5.67
CA GLN A 75 -4.09 14.18 5.13
C GLN A 75 -5.23 13.59 4.31
N LEU A 76 -4.95 12.59 3.47
CA LEU A 76 -5.97 11.91 2.66
C LEU A 76 -7.01 11.21 3.55
N ARG A 77 -6.58 10.54 4.61
CA ARG A 77 -7.50 9.88 5.54
C ARG A 77 -8.34 10.88 6.32
N ALA A 78 -7.78 12.02 6.70
CA ALA A 78 -8.54 13.10 7.33
C ALA A 78 -9.60 13.67 6.37
N GLN A 79 -9.24 13.88 5.11
CA GLN A 79 -10.18 14.31 4.08
C GLN A 79 -11.28 13.27 3.84
N ALA A 80 -10.92 11.98 3.87
CA ALA A 80 -11.91 10.89 3.74
C ALA A 80 -12.92 10.91 4.90
N GLY A 81 -12.46 11.18 6.13
CA GLY A 81 -13.34 11.36 7.29
C GLY A 81 -14.33 12.51 7.09
N ARG A 82 -13.84 13.64 6.60
CA ARG A 82 -14.71 14.78 6.28
C ARG A 82 -15.71 14.46 5.18
N ALA A 83 -15.29 13.73 4.14
CA ALA A 83 -16.19 13.32 3.07
C ALA A 83 -17.32 12.40 3.58
N THR A 84 -16.99 11.52 4.53
CA THR A 84 -18.00 10.69 5.20
C THR A 84 -19.00 11.53 5.98
N ASP A 85 -18.53 12.52 6.71
CA ASP A 85 -19.39 13.45 7.49
C ASP A 85 -20.33 14.27 6.58
N TRP A 86 -19.89 14.55 5.36
CA TRP A 86 -20.68 15.28 4.37
C TRP A 86 -21.52 14.36 3.45
N HIS A 87 -21.64 13.07 3.82
CA HIS A 87 -22.42 12.07 3.07
C HIS A 87 -21.93 11.85 1.63
N GLU A 88 -20.60 11.86 1.45
CA GLU A 88 -19.96 11.57 0.16
C GLU A 88 -19.13 10.27 0.25
N PRO A 89 -19.78 9.09 0.32
CA PRO A 89 -19.08 7.83 0.56
C PRO A 89 -18.13 7.41 -0.57
N GLU A 90 -18.46 7.75 -1.81
CA GLU A 90 -17.61 7.41 -2.96
C GLU A 90 -16.30 8.20 -2.93
N LEU A 91 -16.37 9.49 -2.58
CA LEU A 91 -15.19 10.33 -2.43
C LEU A 91 -14.33 9.82 -1.28
N ALA A 92 -14.96 9.50 -0.14
CA ALA A 92 -14.26 8.95 1.02
C ALA A 92 -13.49 7.66 0.65
N LEU A 93 -14.14 6.77 -0.10
CA LEU A 93 -13.50 5.52 -0.55
C LEU A 93 -12.29 5.78 -1.45
N ARG A 94 -12.41 6.70 -2.41
CA ARG A 94 -11.29 7.06 -3.30
C ARG A 94 -10.11 7.65 -2.55
N LEU A 95 -10.39 8.50 -1.56
CA LEU A 95 -9.34 9.12 -0.75
C LEU A 95 -8.62 8.09 0.11
N ARG A 96 -9.35 7.16 0.73
CA ARG A 96 -8.76 6.06 1.49
C ARG A 96 -7.91 5.15 0.60
N HIS A 97 -8.40 4.86 -0.60
CA HIS A 97 -7.67 4.04 -1.55
C HIS A 97 -6.33 4.69 -1.94
N ARG A 98 -6.32 6.00 -2.20
CA ARG A 98 -5.07 6.74 -2.47
C ARG A 98 -4.12 6.70 -1.29
N ALA A 99 -4.62 6.83 -0.05
CA ALA A 99 -3.80 6.74 1.14
C ALA A 99 -3.18 5.33 1.28
N ASP A 100 -3.95 4.29 1.01
CA ASP A 100 -3.48 2.90 1.06
C ASP A 100 -2.38 2.64 0.01
N LEU A 101 -2.50 3.22 -1.18
CA LEU A 101 -1.47 3.12 -2.21
C LEU A 101 -0.16 3.80 -1.78
N LEU A 102 -0.25 4.92 -1.08
CA LEU A 102 0.93 5.58 -0.51
C LEU A 102 1.58 4.72 0.56
N ASP A 103 0.78 4.15 1.46
CA ASP A 103 1.31 3.26 2.51
C ASP A 103 1.98 2.02 1.93
N ALA A 104 1.55 1.54 0.77
CA ALA A 104 2.17 0.40 0.11
C ALA A 104 3.63 0.66 -0.26
N ARG A 105 4.04 1.93 -0.42
CA ARG A 105 5.44 2.31 -0.66
C ARG A 105 6.33 2.10 0.56
N LEU A 106 5.76 1.96 1.75
CA LEU A 106 6.47 1.76 3.02
C LEU A 106 6.59 0.26 3.34
N VAL A 107 7.03 -0.54 2.38
CA VAL A 107 7.07 -2.00 2.52
C VAL A 107 8.19 -2.44 3.47
N ASP A 108 9.32 -1.75 3.47
CA ASP A 108 10.43 -2.05 4.37
C ASP A 108 10.00 -1.79 5.82
N PRO A 109 10.19 -2.77 6.73
CA PRO A 109 9.86 -2.60 8.15
C PRO A 109 10.48 -1.36 8.79
N LEU A 110 11.67 -0.95 8.36
CA LEU A 110 12.35 0.25 8.85
C LEU A 110 11.52 1.50 8.55
N TRP A 111 10.99 1.63 7.33
CA TRP A 111 10.18 2.77 6.96
C TRP A 111 8.81 2.76 7.65
N ARG A 112 8.25 1.58 7.91
CA ARG A 112 7.00 1.46 8.67
C ARG A 112 7.17 1.89 10.12
N ALA A 113 8.27 1.53 10.75
CA ALA A 113 8.59 1.98 12.10
C ALA A 113 8.80 3.49 12.15
N PHE A 114 9.50 4.04 11.17
CA PHE A 114 9.68 5.49 11.01
C PHE A 114 8.34 6.20 10.85
N ALA A 115 7.46 5.66 10.03
CA ALA A 115 6.13 6.22 9.79
C ALA A 115 5.28 6.26 11.05
N ALA A 116 5.26 5.16 11.82
CA ALA A 116 4.53 5.09 13.08
C ALA A 116 5.04 6.12 14.08
N ARG A 117 6.35 6.33 14.14
CA ARG A 117 6.97 7.31 15.01
C ARG A 117 6.64 8.75 14.59
N ALA A 118 6.64 9.02 13.29
CA ALA A 118 6.27 10.33 12.75
C ALA A 118 4.83 10.69 13.08
N LEU A 119 3.91 9.72 13.02
CA LEU A 119 2.51 9.90 13.39
C LEU A 119 2.35 10.23 14.89
N GLN A 120 3.11 9.60 15.76
CA GLN A 120 3.09 9.89 17.19
C GLN A 120 3.55 11.31 17.50
N ILE A 121 4.54 11.80 16.79
CA ILE A 121 5.05 13.18 16.95
C ILE A 121 4.02 14.19 16.43
N ALA A 122 3.33 13.86 15.34
CA ALA A 122 2.33 14.74 14.71
C ALA A 122 1.01 14.80 15.51
N ALA A 123 0.77 13.81 16.34
CA ALA A 123 -0.40 13.77 17.20
C ALA A 123 -0.16 14.62 18.44
#